data_17282f862014c714c5a000db888d9f5a
#
_entry.id   17282f862014c714c5a000db888d9f5a
#
_cell.length_a   1.000
_cell.length_b   1.000
_cell.length_c   1.000
_cell.angle_alpha   90.00
_cell.angle_beta   90.00
_cell.angle_gamma   90.00
#
_symmetry.space_group_name_H-M   'P 1'
#
loop_
_entity.id
_entity.type
_entity.pdbx_description
1 polymer ?
#
loop_
_entity_poly.entity_id
_entity_poly.type
_entity_poly.pdbx_seq_one_letter_code
_entity_poly.pdbx_strand_id
1 'polypeptide(L)'
;MEHQGKVVNFIINRECGNAAKHRKLWTEDRTNKGLAMFRHKITGVPSPTPTDVPGGILADDMGLGKTLSMIATIVTTLASAKSYVDSGDAKRRGLVKPTPATLVIVPSALLLDNWLEEITKHVMPGMLR
;
A
#
# COMPACT_ATOMS: atom_id res chain seq x y z
N MET A 1 -20.73 -3.30 0.82
CA MET A 1 -19.44 -3.63 0.16
C MET A 1 -18.87 -2.53 -0.75
N GLU A 2 -19.59 -1.50 -1.08
CA GLU A 2 -19.08 -0.38 -1.90
C GLU A 2 -17.92 0.37 -1.24
N HIS A 3 -17.97 0.54 0.09
CA HIS A 3 -16.93 1.20 0.86
C HIS A 3 -15.58 0.46 0.75
N GLN A 4 -15.56 -0.85 0.97
CA GLN A 4 -14.35 -1.67 0.90
C GLN A 4 -13.71 -1.62 -0.50
N GLY A 5 -14.52 -1.63 -1.56
CA GLY A 5 -14.01 -1.47 -2.93
C GLY A 5 -13.30 -0.14 -3.16
N LYS A 6 -13.85 0.96 -2.62
CA LYS A 6 -13.21 2.30 -2.66
C LYS A 6 -11.90 2.32 -1.90
N VAL A 7 -11.84 1.68 -0.72
CA VAL A 7 -10.63 1.56 0.09
C VAL A 7 -9.54 0.76 -0.63
N VAL A 8 -9.88 -0.42 -1.17
CA VAL A 8 -8.94 -1.26 -1.93
C VAL A 8 -8.37 -0.49 -3.12
N ASN A 9 -9.21 0.15 -3.92
CA ASN A 9 -8.77 0.96 -5.06
C ASN A 9 -7.86 2.12 -4.62
N PHE A 10 -8.16 2.77 -3.49
CA PHE A 10 -7.32 3.83 -2.94
C PHE A 10 -5.93 3.29 -2.57
N ILE A 11 -5.86 2.16 -1.86
CA ILE A 11 -4.61 1.53 -1.43
C ILE A 11 -3.77 1.15 -2.65
N ILE A 12 -4.34 0.42 -3.62
CA ILE A 12 -3.65 0.00 -4.84
C ILE A 12 -3.10 1.20 -5.62
N ASN A 13 -3.92 2.24 -5.83
CA ASN A 13 -3.47 3.44 -6.53
C ASN A 13 -2.34 4.15 -5.78
N ARG A 14 -2.36 4.13 -4.45
CA ARG A 14 -1.32 4.73 -3.62
C ARG A 14 -0.01 3.97 -3.73
N GLU A 15 -0.06 2.64 -3.65
CA GLU A 15 1.11 1.76 -3.74
C GLU A 15 1.73 1.75 -5.14
N CYS A 16 0.91 1.82 -6.19
CA CYS A 16 1.38 1.90 -7.58
C CYS A 16 1.85 3.30 -8.01
N GLY A 17 1.85 4.30 -7.13
CA GLY A 17 2.24 5.67 -7.46
C GLY A 17 1.21 6.45 -8.32
N ASN A 18 0.02 5.88 -8.55
CA ASN A 18 -1.04 6.44 -9.37
C ASN A 18 -1.97 7.40 -8.59
N ALA A 19 -1.54 7.86 -7.44
CA ALA A 19 -2.32 8.80 -6.65
C ALA A 19 -2.62 10.09 -7.44
N ALA A 20 -3.87 10.53 -7.40
CA ALA A 20 -4.29 11.76 -8.06
C ALA A 20 -3.46 12.96 -7.56
N LYS A 21 -3.21 13.96 -8.43
CA LYS A 21 -2.34 15.12 -8.13
C LYS A 21 -2.67 15.82 -6.80
N HIS A 22 -3.97 15.96 -6.46
CA HIS A 22 -4.39 16.58 -5.21
C HIS A 22 -4.03 15.77 -3.96
N ARG A 23 -3.80 14.46 -4.10
CA ARG A 23 -3.42 13.52 -3.02
C ARG A 23 -1.91 13.31 -2.91
N LYS A 24 -1.11 13.83 -3.86
CA LYS A 24 0.35 13.81 -3.77
C LYS A 24 0.81 14.81 -2.73
N LEU A 25 1.81 14.45 -1.94
CA LEU A 25 2.39 15.31 -0.92
C LEU A 25 3.34 16.38 -1.49
N TRP A 26 3.72 16.26 -2.76
CA TRP A 26 4.62 17.16 -3.43
C TRP A 26 3.89 18.00 -4.48
N THR A 27 4.20 19.30 -4.52
CA THR A 27 3.77 20.22 -5.56
C THR A 27 4.98 20.77 -6.29
N GLU A 28 4.86 21.01 -7.59
CA GLU A 28 5.87 21.66 -8.39
C GLU A 28 6.05 23.12 -7.90
N ASP A 29 7.27 23.49 -7.57
CA ASP A 29 7.63 24.85 -7.18
C ASP A 29 8.13 25.60 -8.41
N ARG A 30 7.29 26.48 -8.96
CA ARG A 30 7.59 27.27 -10.18
C ARG A 30 8.36 28.55 -9.89
N THR A 31 8.77 28.79 -8.66
CA THR A 31 9.46 30.04 -8.29
C THR A 31 10.93 30.05 -8.72
N ASN A 32 11.55 28.88 -8.92
CA ASN A 32 12.92 28.77 -9.41
C ASN A 32 12.95 28.64 -10.95
N LYS A 33 13.33 29.73 -11.62
CA LYS A 33 13.55 29.75 -13.07
C LYS A 33 14.78 28.92 -13.42
N GLY A 34 14.58 27.66 -13.88
CA GLY A 34 15.62 26.85 -14.50
C GLY A 34 15.88 25.47 -13.91
N LEU A 35 15.40 25.15 -12.72
CA LEU A 35 15.49 23.81 -12.12
C LEU A 35 14.11 23.37 -11.66
N ALA A 36 13.70 22.16 -12.06
CA ALA A 36 12.47 21.56 -11.55
C ALA A 36 12.65 21.30 -10.05
N MET A 37 11.98 22.12 -9.24
CA MET A 37 11.95 21.98 -7.79
C MET A 37 10.55 21.59 -7.36
N PHE A 38 10.47 20.73 -6.36
CA PHE A 38 9.22 20.32 -5.74
C PHE A 38 9.21 20.75 -4.28
N ARG A 39 8.04 21.08 -3.76
CA ARG A 39 7.86 21.47 -2.36
C ARG A 39 6.89 20.52 -1.68
N HIS A 40 7.30 20.00 -0.52
CA HIS A 40 6.45 19.13 0.28
C HIS A 40 5.32 19.93 0.93
N LYS A 41 4.06 19.54 0.71
CA LYS A 41 2.87 20.31 1.13
C LYS A 41 2.75 20.53 2.64
N ILE A 42 3.25 19.60 3.44
CA ILE A 42 3.12 19.67 4.90
C ILE A 42 4.34 20.35 5.52
N THR A 43 5.55 19.93 5.13
CA THR A 43 6.79 20.42 5.76
C THR A 43 7.39 21.65 5.10
N GLY A 44 6.96 21.97 3.88
CA GLY A 44 7.53 23.08 3.09
C GLY A 44 8.93 22.81 2.53
N VAL A 45 9.52 21.64 2.80
CA VAL A 45 10.89 21.33 2.37
C VAL A 45 10.96 21.24 0.85
N PRO A 46 11.92 21.93 0.19
CA PRO A 46 12.15 21.80 -1.24
C PRO A 46 12.98 20.56 -1.55
N SER A 47 12.73 19.90 -2.69
CA SER A 47 13.52 18.80 -3.19
C SER A 47 13.53 18.78 -4.72
N PRO A 48 14.67 18.56 -5.38
CA PRO A 48 14.71 18.36 -6.83
C PRO A 48 14.14 16.98 -7.25
N THR A 49 14.14 16.03 -6.34
CA THR A 49 13.67 14.65 -6.57
C THR A 49 12.61 14.28 -5.54
N PRO A 50 11.33 14.55 -5.82
CA PRO A 50 10.26 14.20 -4.88
C PRO A 50 10.12 12.70 -4.76
N THR A 51 10.17 12.18 -3.55
CA THR A 51 9.97 10.76 -3.27
C THR A 51 8.66 10.60 -2.52
N ASP A 52 7.64 10.09 -3.19
CA ASP A 52 6.42 9.63 -2.52
C ASP A 52 6.65 8.21 -1.97
N VAL A 53 6.45 8.04 -0.67
CA VAL A 53 6.50 6.71 -0.06
C VAL A 53 5.23 5.95 -0.46
N PRO A 54 5.37 4.75 -1.07
CA PRO A 54 4.23 3.90 -1.40
C PRO A 54 3.65 3.31 -0.10
N GLY A 55 2.58 3.89 0.38
CA GLY A 55 1.92 3.46 1.60
C GLY A 55 0.97 4.51 2.16
N GLY A 56 0.34 4.22 3.28
CA GLY A 56 -0.63 5.12 3.91
C GLY A 56 -1.18 4.60 5.22
N ILE A 57 -2.14 5.33 5.75
CA ILE A 57 -2.88 4.99 6.97
C ILE A 57 -4.35 4.83 6.60
N LEU A 58 -4.94 3.71 7.01
CA LEU A 58 -6.38 3.48 6.95
C LEU A 58 -7.00 3.77 8.32
N ALA A 59 -7.58 4.96 8.45
CA ALA A 59 -8.15 5.48 9.70
C ALA A 59 -9.68 5.53 9.69
N ASP A 60 -10.32 4.49 9.18
CA ASP A 60 -11.77 4.35 9.21
C ASP A 60 -12.28 4.09 10.63
N ASP A 61 -13.54 4.41 10.90
CA ASP A 61 -14.19 4.12 12.16
C ASP A 61 -14.23 2.61 12.47
N MET A 62 -14.44 2.29 13.74
CA MET A 62 -14.60 0.89 14.17
C MET A 62 -15.82 0.27 13.49
N GLY A 63 -15.72 -0.99 13.09
CA GLY A 63 -16.82 -1.72 12.43
C GLY A 63 -16.93 -1.54 10.92
N LEU A 64 -16.20 -0.60 10.28
CA LEU A 64 -16.25 -0.38 8.83
C LEU A 64 -15.44 -1.41 8.00
N GLY A 65 -14.98 -2.50 8.61
CA GLY A 65 -14.35 -3.62 7.91
C GLY A 65 -12.91 -3.34 7.44
N LYS A 66 -12.10 -2.64 8.25
CA LYS A 66 -10.68 -2.39 7.95
C LYS A 66 -9.92 -3.67 7.65
N THR A 67 -10.07 -4.70 8.50
CA THR A 67 -9.44 -6.01 8.32
C THR A 67 -9.84 -6.63 6.99
N LEU A 68 -11.12 -6.63 6.66
CA LEU A 68 -11.65 -7.14 5.39
C LEU A 68 -11.07 -6.36 4.19
N SER A 69 -10.98 -5.04 4.28
CA SER A 69 -10.37 -4.20 3.23
C SER A 69 -8.90 -4.55 3.00
N MET A 70 -8.15 -4.79 4.08
CA MET A 70 -6.74 -5.20 3.97
C MET A 70 -6.60 -6.60 3.38
N ILE A 71 -7.43 -7.57 3.82
CA ILE A 71 -7.46 -8.92 3.24
C ILE A 71 -7.79 -8.86 1.75
N ALA A 72 -8.80 -8.08 1.36
CA ALA A 72 -9.16 -7.89 -0.04
C ALA A 72 -8.03 -7.26 -0.87
N THR A 73 -7.28 -6.31 -0.31
CA THR A 73 -6.10 -5.73 -0.95
C THR A 73 -5.02 -6.80 -1.17
N ILE A 74 -4.70 -7.60 -0.16
CA ILE A 74 -3.71 -8.68 -0.24
C ILE A 74 -4.10 -9.67 -1.35
N VAL A 75 -5.34 -10.15 -1.33
CA VAL A 75 -5.84 -11.10 -2.34
C VAL A 75 -5.78 -10.53 -3.75
N THR A 76 -6.17 -9.27 -3.92
CA THR A 76 -6.17 -8.60 -5.24
C THR A 76 -4.76 -8.41 -5.79
N THR A 77 -3.75 -8.22 -4.93
CA THR A 77 -2.37 -7.95 -5.32
C THR A 77 -1.47 -9.18 -5.38
N LEU A 78 -1.97 -10.39 -5.09
CA LEU A 78 -1.19 -11.64 -5.12
C LEU A 78 -0.47 -11.90 -6.44
N ALA A 79 -1.12 -11.66 -7.57
CA ALA A 79 -0.52 -11.84 -8.88
C ALA A 79 0.65 -10.88 -9.10
N SER A 80 0.50 -9.63 -8.70
CA SER A 80 1.55 -8.61 -8.77
C SER A 80 2.73 -8.95 -7.86
N ALA A 81 2.47 -9.47 -6.65
CA ALA A 81 3.51 -9.90 -5.72
C ALA A 81 4.35 -11.05 -6.31
N LYS A 82 3.71 -12.04 -6.96
CA LYS A 82 4.39 -13.13 -7.67
C LYS A 82 5.23 -12.59 -8.81
N SER A 83 4.65 -11.75 -9.68
CA SER A 83 5.39 -11.15 -10.80
C SER A 83 6.60 -10.35 -10.34
N TYR A 84 6.52 -9.65 -9.22
CA TYR A 84 7.66 -8.92 -8.63
C TYR A 84 8.81 -9.85 -8.25
N VAL A 85 8.53 -11.01 -7.66
CA VAL A 85 9.54 -12.02 -7.32
C VAL A 85 10.18 -12.60 -8.59
N ASP A 86 9.36 -12.90 -9.60
CA ASP A 86 9.79 -13.53 -10.85
C ASP A 86 10.58 -12.56 -11.75
N SER A 87 10.32 -11.26 -11.70
CA SER A 87 11.01 -10.22 -12.49
C SER A 87 12.50 -10.07 -12.17
N GLY A 88 12.95 -10.61 -11.03
CA GLY A 88 14.34 -10.47 -10.56
C GLY A 88 14.67 -9.10 -9.96
N ASP A 89 13.75 -8.15 -9.93
CA ASP A 89 13.98 -6.82 -9.33
C ASP A 89 14.26 -6.92 -7.84
N ALA A 90 13.65 -7.88 -7.18
CA ALA A 90 13.92 -8.21 -5.78
C ALA A 90 15.40 -8.63 -5.56
N LYS A 91 15.97 -9.42 -6.49
CA LYS A 91 17.40 -9.82 -6.45
C LYS A 91 18.31 -8.62 -6.70
N ARG A 92 17.97 -7.73 -7.64
CA ARG A 92 18.74 -6.52 -7.93
C ARG A 92 18.84 -5.57 -6.74
N ARG A 93 17.84 -5.58 -5.83
CA ARG A 93 17.83 -4.79 -4.59
C ARG A 93 18.63 -5.42 -3.45
N GLY A 94 19.36 -6.51 -3.69
CA GLY A 94 20.18 -7.19 -2.68
C GLY A 94 19.40 -8.00 -1.65
N LEU A 95 18.13 -8.34 -1.95
CA LEU A 95 17.32 -9.18 -1.08
C LEU A 95 17.82 -10.62 -1.11
N VAL A 96 18.07 -11.18 0.06
CA VAL A 96 18.64 -12.53 0.22
C VAL A 96 17.67 -13.60 -0.29
N LYS A 97 16.37 -13.46 -0.03
CA LYS A 97 15.34 -14.39 -0.48
C LYS A 97 14.03 -13.63 -0.74
N PRO A 98 13.75 -13.27 -1.99
CA PRO A 98 12.50 -12.61 -2.32
C PRO A 98 11.31 -13.55 -2.09
N THR A 99 10.22 -13.02 -1.55
CA THR A 99 8.99 -13.75 -1.29
C THR A 99 7.78 -12.93 -1.72
N PRO A 100 6.72 -13.54 -2.27
CA PRO A 100 5.47 -12.86 -2.57
C PRO A 100 4.57 -12.70 -1.32
N ALA A 101 5.07 -13.04 -0.13
CA ALA A 101 4.30 -12.98 1.10
C ALA A 101 4.08 -11.55 1.59
N THR A 102 2.91 -11.30 2.16
CA THR A 102 2.59 -10.07 2.89
C THR A 102 2.76 -10.31 4.38
N LEU A 103 3.51 -9.42 5.04
CA LEU A 103 3.67 -9.45 6.50
C LEU A 103 2.58 -8.61 7.15
N VAL A 104 1.82 -9.23 8.06
CA VAL A 104 0.82 -8.56 8.91
C VAL A 104 1.32 -8.58 10.35
N ILE A 105 1.47 -7.41 10.95
CA ILE A 105 1.92 -7.26 12.33
C ILE A 105 0.74 -6.82 13.18
N VAL A 106 0.45 -7.58 14.23
CA VAL A 106 -0.64 -7.31 15.16
C VAL A 106 -0.12 -7.21 16.60
N PRO A 107 -0.68 -6.33 17.46
CA PRO A 107 -0.17 -6.10 18.81
C PRO A 107 -0.56 -7.18 19.83
N SER A 108 -1.46 -8.12 19.50
CA SER A 108 -1.91 -9.15 20.44
C SER A 108 -2.36 -10.42 19.72
N ALA A 109 -2.31 -11.56 20.46
CA ALA A 109 -2.80 -12.86 19.98
C ALA A 109 -4.31 -12.81 19.63
N LEU A 110 -5.12 -12.12 20.43
CA LEU A 110 -6.55 -11.96 20.17
C LEU A 110 -6.83 -11.33 18.79
N LEU A 111 -6.02 -10.33 18.41
CA LEU A 111 -6.16 -9.73 17.07
C LEU A 111 -5.68 -10.67 15.96
N LEU A 112 -4.72 -11.55 16.23
CA LEU A 112 -4.33 -12.59 15.29
C LEU A 112 -5.48 -13.55 15.03
N ASP A 113 -6.16 -14.01 16.08
CA ASP A 113 -7.33 -14.90 15.95
C ASP A 113 -8.43 -14.25 15.13
N ASN A 114 -8.74 -12.98 15.38
CA ASN A 114 -9.70 -12.23 14.57
C ASN A 114 -9.31 -12.16 13.08
N TRP A 115 -8.01 -12.00 12.78
CA TRP A 115 -7.53 -12.02 11.40
C TRP A 115 -7.72 -13.39 10.75
N LEU A 116 -7.42 -14.47 11.46
CA LEU A 116 -7.59 -15.84 10.97
C LEU A 116 -9.06 -16.17 10.73
N GLU A 117 -9.95 -15.74 11.62
CA GLU A 117 -11.41 -15.89 11.44
C GLU A 117 -11.90 -15.14 10.20
N GLU A 118 -11.50 -13.89 10.01
CA GLU A 118 -11.89 -13.09 8.84
C GLU A 118 -11.34 -13.69 7.53
N ILE A 119 -10.12 -14.23 7.53
CA ILE A 119 -9.56 -14.94 6.37
C ILE A 119 -10.39 -16.20 6.08
N THR A 120 -10.67 -17.02 7.09
CA THR A 120 -11.46 -18.25 6.94
C THR A 120 -12.86 -17.98 6.39
N LYS A 121 -13.47 -16.88 6.82
CA LYS A 121 -14.83 -16.49 6.45
C LYS A 121 -14.94 -15.91 5.04
N HIS A 122 -13.91 -15.19 4.58
CA HIS A 122 -14.01 -14.37 3.37
C HIS A 122 -13.08 -14.78 2.23
N VAL A 123 -12.10 -15.63 2.47
CA VAL A 123 -11.13 -16.08 1.45
C VAL A 123 -11.36 -17.54 1.12
N MET A 124 -11.36 -17.86 -0.17
CA MET A 124 -11.48 -19.26 -0.61
C MET A 124 -10.30 -20.09 -0.10
N PRO A 125 -10.56 -21.32 0.38
CA PRO A 125 -9.49 -22.20 0.84
C PRO A 125 -8.38 -22.39 -0.21
N GLY A 126 -7.12 -22.26 0.23
CA GLY A 126 -5.94 -22.43 -0.62
C GLY A 126 -5.52 -21.18 -1.41
N MET A 127 -6.27 -20.09 -1.37
CA MET A 127 -5.90 -18.83 -2.03
C MET A 127 -4.75 -18.12 -1.31
N LEU A 128 -4.77 -18.12 0.02
CA LEU A 128 -3.66 -17.69 0.88
C LEU A 128 -3.03 -18.93 1.53
N ARG A 129 -1.70 -18.94 1.60
CA ARG A 129 -0.89 -20.02 2.20
C ARG A 129 0.08 -19.44 3.23
#